data_b9795b952c4e16119ff1c7026b5d803d
#
_entry.id   b9795b952c4e16119ff1c7026b5d803d
#
_cell.length_a   1.000
_cell.length_b   1.000
_cell.length_c   1.000
_cell.angle_alpha   90.00
_cell.angle_beta   90.00
_cell.angle_gamma   90.00
#
_symmetry.space_group_name_H-M   'P 1'
#
loop_
_entity.id
_entity.type
_entity.pdbx_description
1 polymer ?
#
loop_
_entity_poly.entity_id
_entity_poly.type
_entity_poly.pdbx_seq_one_letter_code
_entity_poly.pdbx_strand_id
1 'polypeptide(L)'
;MWLPGRWKPSLARNRFFEIANSVDDTPGRDSWGYLLNWYGYQKGFVTQKYAEQMLADPGDVRGQLLEENKYAGKTVWWLYKLRGTDMKTAPLECNNVVLRLSEVYLIAAEAGCKLGGDAAVQGLGYLNDIVKRGNPDNEVTMADYTLDRVLDERSKELVGEGHRFFDLLRNGKTIIRKGGYHLPSVDEEVDWDFYKCVLPIPEDQFIFSPEMEQNPGYPKS
;
A
#
# COMPACT_ATOMS: atom_id res chain seq x y z
N MET A 1 21.55 5.87 -1.56
CA MET A 1 22.30 5.99 -2.84
C MET A 1 21.61 5.07 -3.84
N TRP A 2 20.85 5.60 -4.77
CA TRP A 2 20.17 4.83 -5.79
C TRP A 2 21.22 4.30 -6.75
N LEU A 3 21.40 3.00 -6.83
CA LEU A 3 22.26 2.42 -7.84
C LEU A 3 21.57 2.57 -9.21
N PRO A 4 22.09 3.41 -10.12
CA PRO A 4 21.54 3.50 -11.46
C PRO A 4 21.85 2.19 -12.15
N GLY A 5 20.83 1.38 -12.40
CA GLY A 5 20.97 0.17 -13.22
C GLY A 5 20.10 -1.02 -12.84
N ARG A 6 19.69 -1.22 -11.58
CA ARG A 6 18.92 -2.42 -11.19
C ARG A 6 17.41 -2.25 -11.15
N TRP A 7 16.91 -1.06 -10.87
CA TRP A 7 15.48 -0.79 -10.93
C TRP A 7 15.22 0.40 -11.84
N LYS A 8 15.26 0.15 -13.12
CA LYS A 8 14.51 1.00 -14.06
C LYS A 8 13.11 0.41 -14.10
N PRO A 9 12.12 1.03 -13.50
CA PRO A 9 10.81 0.77 -14.01
C PRO A 9 10.88 1.24 -15.46
N SER A 10 10.69 0.35 -16.40
CA SER A 10 10.11 0.72 -17.68
C SER A 10 8.66 1.11 -17.37
N LEU A 11 8.52 2.16 -16.56
CA LEU A 11 7.30 2.56 -15.85
C LEU A 11 6.19 2.88 -16.86
N ALA A 12 6.54 3.32 -18.05
CA ALA A 12 5.57 3.64 -19.08
C ALA A 12 4.86 2.41 -19.68
N ARG A 13 5.44 1.19 -19.61
CA ARG A 13 4.83 -0.01 -20.22
C ARG A 13 3.93 -0.81 -19.27
N ASN A 14 3.99 -0.57 -17.96
CA ASN A 14 3.30 -1.36 -16.95
C ASN A 14 2.17 -0.61 -16.23
N ARG A 15 1.86 0.60 -16.65
CA ARG A 15 0.76 1.41 -16.12
C ARG A 15 -0.38 1.41 -17.12
N PHE A 16 -1.57 1.05 -16.68
CA PHE A 16 -2.78 1.12 -17.49
C PHE A 16 -3.48 2.45 -17.32
N PHE A 17 -3.47 2.97 -16.10
CA PHE A 17 -4.07 4.26 -15.79
C PHE A 17 -3.29 4.96 -14.67
N GLU A 18 -2.96 6.21 -14.89
CA GLU A 18 -2.35 7.10 -13.90
C GLU A 18 -2.87 8.52 -14.08
N ILE A 19 -2.91 9.27 -13.00
CA ILE A 19 -3.14 10.71 -13.01
C ILE A 19 -1.76 11.36 -13.09
N ALA A 20 -1.49 12.00 -14.22
CA ALA A 20 -0.21 12.64 -14.44
C ALA A 20 -0.13 13.97 -13.68
N ASN A 21 1.01 14.22 -13.06
CA ASN A 21 1.37 15.50 -12.48
C ASN A 21 2.64 16.00 -13.15
N SER A 22 2.70 17.29 -13.44
CA SER A 22 3.86 17.97 -14.00
C SER A 22 4.19 19.21 -13.19
N VAL A 23 5.31 19.86 -13.49
CA VAL A 23 5.70 21.12 -12.82
C VAL A 23 4.64 22.20 -12.98
N ASP A 24 3.97 22.23 -14.15
CA ASP A 24 2.98 23.26 -14.48
C ASP A 24 1.54 22.85 -14.11
N ASP A 25 1.29 21.56 -13.83
CA ASP A 25 -0.02 21.02 -13.47
C ASP A 25 0.14 19.97 -12.36
N THR A 26 0.16 20.43 -11.14
CA THR A 26 0.37 19.62 -9.94
C THR A 26 -0.57 20.06 -8.82
N PRO A 27 -1.05 19.12 -7.97
CA PRO A 27 -1.77 19.49 -6.74
C PRO A 27 -0.86 20.22 -5.73
N GLY A 28 0.40 20.46 -6.08
CA GLY A 28 1.34 21.18 -5.24
C GLY A 28 1.59 20.43 -3.92
N ARG A 29 1.48 21.15 -2.82
CA ARG A 29 1.70 20.62 -1.46
C ARG A 29 0.64 19.63 -1.00
N ASP A 30 -0.46 19.50 -1.72
CA ASP A 30 -1.52 18.51 -1.45
C ASP A 30 -1.28 17.18 -2.19
N SER A 31 -0.15 17.05 -2.90
CA SER A 31 0.25 15.79 -3.51
C SER A 31 0.57 14.73 -2.44
N TRP A 32 0.25 13.48 -2.73
CA TRP A 32 0.60 12.35 -1.85
C TRP A 32 2.09 12.31 -1.51
N GLY A 33 2.94 12.58 -2.51
CA GLY A 33 4.37 12.63 -2.30
C GLY A 33 4.78 13.69 -1.28
N TYR A 34 4.16 14.88 -1.31
CA TYR A 34 4.45 15.95 -0.35
C TYR A 34 3.89 15.65 1.05
N LEU A 35 2.67 15.11 1.13
CA LEU A 35 2.02 14.80 2.40
C LEU A 35 2.79 13.73 3.20
N LEU A 36 3.33 12.72 2.53
CA LEU A 36 3.96 11.55 3.15
C LEU A 36 5.50 11.62 3.20
N ASN A 37 6.13 12.63 2.60
CA ASN A 37 7.57 12.74 2.53
C ASN A 37 8.17 13.41 3.78
N TRP A 38 9.39 12.99 4.17
CA TRP A 38 10.16 13.62 5.25
C TRP A 38 10.39 15.11 5.01
N TYR A 39 10.67 15.50 3.77
CA TYR A 39 10.90 16.90 3.39
C TYR A 39 9.60 17.69 3.14
N GLY A 40 8.44 17.02 3.24
CA GLY A 40 7.12 17.63 3.11
C GLY A 40 6.42 17.80 4.47
N TYR A 41 5.12 17.45 4.51
CA TYR A 41 4.30 17.64 5.71
C TYR A 41 4.45 16.51 6.75
N GLN A 42 5.14 15.45 6.47
CA GLN A 42 5.38 14.34 7.41
C GLN A 42 4.08 13.77 8.04
N LYS A 43 3.02 13.64 7.25
CA LYS A 43 1.69 13.26 7.75
C LYS A 43 1.48 11.76 7.89
N GLY A 44 2.41 10.93 7.42
CA GLY A 44 2.29 9.48 7.51
C GLY A 44 3.61 8.76 7.46
N PHE A 45 3.65 7.62 8.14
CA PHE A 45 4.76 6.67 8.14
C PHE A 45 4.22 5.29 7.79
N VAL A 46 5.07 4.41 7.30
CA VAL A 46 4.69 2.99 7.25
C VAL A 46 4.71 2.41 8.67
N THR A 47 3.89 1.40 8.90
CA THR A 47 3.85 0.74 10.21
C THR A 47 5.17 0.01 10.47
N GLN A 48 5.54 -0.16 11.72
CA GLN A 48 6.73 -0.93 12.10
C GLN A 48 6.68 -2.35 11.54
N LYS A 49 5.51 -3.02 11.64
CA LYS A 49 5.29 -4.35 11.08
C LYS A 49 5.59 -4.39 9.58
N TYR A 50 5.15 -3.39 8.82
CA TYR A 50 5.44 -3.31 7.40
C TYR A 50 6.93 -3.14 7.13
N ALA A 51 7.61 -2.25 7.87
CA ALA A 51 9.05 -2.03 7.71
C ALA A 51 9.85 -3.31 8.00
N GLU A 52 9.54 -4.01 9.09
CA GLU A 52 10.15 -5.29 9.44
C GLU A 52 9.93 -6.34 8.35
N GLN A 53 8.72 -6.44 7.80
CA GLN A 53 8.39 -7.36 6.71
C GLN A 53 9.17 -7.05 5.42
N MET A 54 9.33 -5.76 5.09
CA MET A 54 10.09 -5.33 3.91
C MET A 54 11.59 -5.58 4.06
N LEU A 55 12.12 -5.41 5.25
CA LEU A 55 13.56 -5.52 5.53
C LEU A 55 13.97 -6.94 5.91
N ALA A 56 13.02 -7.87 6.09
CA ALA A 56 13.30 -9.27 6.39
C ALA A 56 14.07 -10.00 5.29
N ASP A 57 13.96 -9.55 4.04
CA ASP A 57 14.72 -10.05 2.90
C ASP A 57 15.71 -8.97 2.42
N PRO A 58 17.00 -9.05 2.79
CA PRO A 58 18.01 -8.07 2.38
C PRO A 58 18.25 -8.02 0.86
N GLY A 59 17.88 -9.09 0.13
CA GLY A 59 17.94 -9.16 -1.33
C GLY A 59 16.81 -8.44 -2.01
N ASP A 60 15.71 -8.13 -1.32
CA ASP A 60 14.58 -7.41 -1.89
C ASP A 60 14.92 -5.91 -2.09
N VAL A 61 15.09 -5.53 -3.35
CA VAL A 61 15.48 -4.15 -3.71
C VAL A 61 14.45 -3.09 -3.26
N ARG A 62 13.23 -3.49 -2.97
CA ARG A 62 12.17 -2.59 -2.49
C ARG A 62 12.42 -2.11 -1.05
N GLY A 63 13.21 -2.83 -0.25
CA GLY A 63 13.66 -2.36 1.06
C GLY A 63 14.38 -1.00 1.00
N GLN A 64 15.01 -0.66 -0.14
CA GLN A 64 15.67 0.62 -0.36
C GLN A 64 14.68 1.81 -0.46
N LEU A 65 13.37 1.54 -0.54
CA LEU A 65 12.33 2.57 -0.52
C LEU A 65 12.00 3.03 0.91
N LEU A 66 12.57 2.39 1.93
CA LEU A 66 12.37 2.74 3.33
C LEU A 66 13.60 3.46 3.89
N GLU A 67 13.36 4.48 4.68
CA GLU A 67 14.39 5.15 5.47
C GLU A 67 13.95 5.26 6.93
N GLU A 68 14.82 4.79 7.83
CA GLU A 68 14.62 4.92 9.28
C GLU A 68 14.92 6.33 9.74
N ASN A 69 14.05 6.86 10.59
CA ASN A 69 14.19 8.17 11.20
C ASN A 69 13.62 8.20 12.62
N LYS A 70 13.78 9.32 13.30
CA LYS A 70 13.21 9.57 14.63
C LYS A 70 12.14 10.67 14.54
N TYR A 71 10.96 10.38 15.06
CA TYR A 71 9.89 11.34 15.21
C TYR A 71 9.27 11.24 16.61
N ALA A 72 9.18 12.34 17.33
CA ALA A 72 8.72 12.39 18.71
C ALA A 72 9.39 11.34 19.63
N GLY A 73 10.71 11.08 19.44
CA GLY A 73 11.49 10.12 20.21
C GLY A 73 11.31 8.65 19.83
N LYS A 74 10.40 8.33 18.91
CA LYS A 74 10.16 6.98 18.42
C LYS A 74 10.81 6.74 17.07
N THR A 75 11.18 5.50 16.79
CA THR A 75 11.61 5.10 15.44
C THR A 75 10.42 5.08 14.51
N VAL A 76 10.58 5.68 13.34
CA VAL A 76 9.59 5.73 12.27
C VAL A 76 10.25 5.42 10.94
N TRP A 77 9.46 4.97 9.97
CA TRP A 77 9.93 4.57 8.65
C TRP A 77 9.22 5.38 7.58
N TRP A 78 10.00 6.08 6.77
CA TRP A 78 9.52 6.86 5.63
C TRP A 78 9.50 6.02 4.37
N LEU A 79 8.48 6.25 3.54
CA LEU A 79 8.36 5.61 2.24
C LEU A 79 8.73 6.60 1.12
N TYR A 80 9.78 6.26 0.37
CA TYR A 80 10.24 7.06 -0.78
C TYR A 80 9.74 6.56 -2.14
N LYS A 81 8.71 5.75 -2.17
CA LYS A 81 8.13 5.25 -3.42
C LYS A 81 7.45 6.36 -4.24
N LEU A 82 6.73 7.23 -3.54
CA LEU A 82 6.00 8.36 -4.13
C LEU A 82 6.90 9.60 -4.14
N ARG A 83 7.90 9.59 -5.01
CA ARG A 83 8.88 10.66 -5.12
C ARG A 83 8.94 11.22 -6.53
N GLY A 84 9.25 12.51 -6.66
CA GLY A 84 9.61 13.15 -7.91
C GLY A 84 11.05 12.81 -8.33
N THR A 85 11.63 13.63 -9.18
CA THR A 85 12.97 13.47 -9.72
C THR A 85 14.07 13.65 -8.68
N ASP A 86 13.84 14.42 -7.62
CA ASP A 86 14.79 14.67 -6.54
C ASP A 86 14.30 14.09 -5.21
N MET A 87 15.12 13.20 -4.62
CA MET A 87 14.82 12.58 -3.31
C MET A 87 14.89 13.53 -2.13
N LYS A 88 15.63 14.64 -2.27
CA LYS A 88 15.87 15.61 -1.19
C LYS A 88 14.89 16.77 -1.20
N THR A 89 14.07 16.87 -2.22
CA THR A 89 12.95 17.82 -2.28
C THR A 89 11.63 17.08 -2.17
N ALA A 90 10.67 17.66 -1.49
CA ALA A 90 9.34 17.09 -1.41
C ALA A 90 8.73 17.07 -2.82
N PRO A 91 8.37 15.89 -3.35
CA PRO A 91 7.95 15.78 -4.74
C PRO A 91 6.56 16.40 -4.92
N LEU A 92 6.49 17.41 -5.76
CA LEU A 92 5.22 18.01 -6.19
C LEU A 92 4.68 17.32 -7.47
N GLU A 93 5.53 16.56 -8.17
CA GLU A 93 5.31 16.05 -9.53
C GLU A 93 5.14 14.53 -9.58
N CYS A 94 4.83 13.87 -8.47
CA CYS A 94 4.65 12.43 -8.48
C CYS A 94 3.31 12.05 -9.11
N ASN A 95 3.35 11.28 -10.20
CA ASN A 95 2.12 10.73 -10.78
C ASN A 95 1.43 9.78 -9.80
N ASN A 96 0.11 9.87 -9.75
CA ASN A 96 -0.71 8.94 -8.97
C ASN A 96 -1.07 7.74 -9.83
N VAL A 97 -0.43 6.61 -9.58
CA VAL A 97 -0.75 5.35 -10.27
C VAL A 97 -2.05 4.80 -9.71
N VAL A 98 -3.04 4.62 -10.59
CA VAL A 98 -4.36 4.08 -10.23
C VAL A 98 -4.45 2.60 -10.56
N LEU A 99 -3.93 2.19 -11.74
CA LEU A 99 -3.96 0.80 -12.19
C LEU A 99 -2.66 0.44 -12.90
N ARG A 100 -2.04 -0.67 -12.51
CA ARG A 100 -0.80 -1.16 -13.11
C ARG A 100 -0.72 -2.68 -13.16
N LEU A 101 0.13 -3.17 -14.04
CA LEU A 101 0.24 -4.61 -14.35
C LEU A 101 0.55 -5.46 -13.12
N SER A 102 1.37 -4.99 -12.18
CA SER A 102 1.67 -5.75 -10.95
C SER A 102 0.43 -6.03 -10.11
N GLU A 103 -0.53 -5.12 -10.08
CA GLU A 103 -1.80 -5.36 -9.40
C GLU A 103 -2.57 -6.49 -10.08
N VAL A 104 -2.65 -6.49 -11.41
CA VAL A 104 -3.33 -7.54 -12.17
C VAL A 104 -2.70 -8.91 -11.92
N TYR A 105 -1.37 -8.99 -11.91
CA TYR A 105 -0.65 -10.23 -11.56
C TYR A 105 -1.00 -10.71 -10.15
N LEU A 106 -1.05 -9.82 -9.19
CA LEU A 106 -1.36 -10.15 -7.80
C LEU A 106 -2.86 -10.48 -7.59
N ILE A 107 -3.76 -9.91 -8.41
CA ILE A 107 -5.17 -10.33 -8.46
C ILE A 107 -5.26 -11.76 -8.99
N ALA A 108 -4.56 -12.07 -10.08
CA ALA A 108 -4.53 -13.41 -10.65
C ALA A 108 -3.90 -14.43 -9.69
N ALA A 109 -2.83 -14.04 -8.99
CA ALA A 109 -2.22 -14.86 -7.95
C ALA A 109 -3.21 -15.15 -6.80
N GLU A 110 -3.93 -14.14 -6.31
CA GLU A 110 -4.93 -14.34 -5.26
C GLU A 110 -6.09 -15.24 -5.72
N ALA A 111 -6.60 -15.01 -6.92
CA ALA A 111 -7.65 -15.84 -7.50
C ALA A 111 -7.22 -17.30 -7.66
N GLY A 112 -6.01 -17.54 -8.18
CA GLY A 112 -5.45 -18.88 -8.31
C GLY A 112 -5.28 -19.58 -6.97
N CYS A 113 -4.80 -18.87 -5.94
CA CYS A 113 -4.68 -19.38 -4.57
C CYS A 113 -6.04 -19.83 -4.00
N LYS A 114 -7.09 -19.07 -4.25
CA LYS A 114 -8.44 -19.39 -3.75
C LYS A 114 -9.13 -20.52 -4.52
N LEU A 115 -8.86 -20.64 -5.82
CA LEU A 115 -9.48 -21.65 -6.68
C LEU A 115 -8.82 -23.04 -6.53
N GLY A 116 -7.50 -23.09 -6.30
CA GLY A 116 -6.76 -24.34 -6.22
C GLY A 116 -6.50 -24.99 -7.60
N GLY A 117 -6.03 -26.26 -7.60
CA GLY A 117 -5.81 -27.02 -8.82
C GLY A 117 -4.88 -26.34 -9.83
N ASP A 118 -5.20 -26.43 -11.12
CA ASP A 118 -4.42 -25.82 -12.21
C ASP A 118 -4.35 -24.30 -12.10
N ALA A 119 -5.40 -23.66 -11.56
CA ALA A 119 -5.40 -22.23 -11.33
C ALA A 119 -4.35 -21.82 -10.29
N ALA A 120 -4.10 -22.65 -9.27
CA ALA A 120 -3.05 -22.40 -8.29
C ALA A 120 -1.64 -22.45 -8.92
N VAL A 121 -1.40 -23.36 -9.86
CA VAL A 121 -0.12 -23.44 -10.58
C VAL A 121 0.13 -22.15 -11.37
N GLN A 122 -0.88 -21.67 -12.10
CA GLN A 122 -0.77 -20.42 -12.85
C GLN A 122 -0.61 -19.21 -11.90
N GLY A 123 -1.41 -19.17 -10.83
CA GLY A 123 -1.38 -18.10 -9.84
C GLY A 123 -0.02 -17.98 -9.13
N LEU A 124 0.62 -19.13 -8.80
CA LEU A 124 1.96 -19.17 -8.26
C LEU A 124 2.99 -18.59 -9.24
N GLY A 125 2.85 -18.87 -10.54
CA GLY A 125 3.68 -18.28 -11.58
C GLY A 125 3.60 -16.75 -11.55
N TYR A 126 2.38 -16.20 -11.53
CA TYR A 126 2.18 -14.74 -11.44
C TYR A 126 2.73 -14.13 -10.15
N LEU A 127 2.60 -14.84 -9.02
CA LEU A 127 3.20 -14.39 -7.76
C LEU A 127 4.72 -14.33 -7.89
N ASN A 128 5.35 -15.38 -8.42
CA ASN A 128 6.79 -15.47 -8.57
C ASN A 128 7.36 -14.45 -9.56
N ASP A 129 6.62 -14.04 -10.57
CA ASP A 129 7.02 -12.94 -11.46
C ASP A 129 7.19 -11.63 -10.70
N ILE A 130 6.36 -11.38 -9.68
CA ILE A 130 6.46 -10.19 -8.82
C ILE A 130 7.58 -10.34 -7.78
N VAL A 131 7.66 -11.49 -7.13
CA VAL A 131 8.68 -11.78 -6.11
C VAL A 131 10.09 -11.69 -6.70
N LYS A 132 10.35 -12.35 -7.82
CA LYS A 132 11.66 -12.35 -8.50
C LYS A 132 12.06 -10.97 -9.03
N ARG A 133 11.10 -10.10 -9.29
CA ARG A 133 11.41 -8.71 -9.63
C ARG A 133 11.96 -7.94 -8.43
N GLY A 134 11.48 -8.21 -7.22
CA GLY A 134 12.00 -7.65 -5.97
C GLY A 134 13.35 -8.26 -5.59
N ASN A 135 13.41 -9.57 -5.57
CA ASN A 135 14.62 -10.35 -5.32
C ASN A 135 14.70 -11.54 -6.29
N PRO A 136 15.59 -11.51 -7.30
CA PRO A 136 15.72 -12.60 -8.30
C PRO A 136 16.07 -13.97 -7.69
N ASP A 137 16.69 -13.97 -6.52
CA ASP A 137 17.11 -15.19 -5.83
C ASP A 137 16.01 -15.76 -4.90
N ASN A 138 14.87 -15.06 -4.79
CA ASN A 138 13.73 -15.50 -3.99
C ASN A 138 12.64 -16.12 -4.87
N GLU A 139 12.06 -17.22 -4.39
CA GLU A 139 10.96 -17.92 -5.05
C GLU A 139 10.00 -18.51 -4.02
N VAL A 140 8.71 -18.34 -4.26
CA VAL A 140 7.66 -18.97 -3.46
C VAL A 140 7.42 -20.38 -3.99
N THR A 141 7.45 -21.37 -3.10
CA THR A 141 7.09 -22.76 -3.44
C THR A 141 5.57 -22.95 -3.38
N MET A 142 5.08 -24.05 -3.96
CA MET A 142 3.64 -24.40 -3.86
C MET A 142 3.21 -24.62 -2.39
N ALA A 143 4.10 -25.10 -1.54
CA ALA A 143 3.83 -25.30 -0.11
C ALA A 143 3.65 -23.96 0.64
N ASP A 144 4.37 -22.92 0.22
CA ASP A 144 4.32 -21.59 0.81
C ASP A 144 3.29 -20.67 0.14
N TYR A 145 2.67 -21.14 -0.95
CA TYR A 145 1.67 -20.37 -1.71
C TYR A 145 0.34 -20.35 -0.99
N THR A 146 0.22 -19.46 -0.02
CA THR A 146 -0.97 -19.24 0.80
C THR A 146 -1.57 -17.86 0.52
N LEU A 147 -2.84 -17.66 0.90
CA LEU A 147 -3.49 -16.38 0.79
C LEU A 147 -2.72 -15.28 1.55
N ASP A 148 -2.23 -15.57 2.74
CA ASP A 148 -1.45 -14.63 3.54
C ASP A 148 -0.14 -14.26 2.83
N ARG A 149 0.54 -15.22 2.22
CA ARG A 149 1.75 -14.95 1.44
C ARG A 149 1.48 -14.03 0.24
N VAL A 150 0.35 -14.22 -0.45
CA VAL A 150 -0.08 -13.34 -1.55
C VAL A 150 -0.40 -11.94 -1.05
N LEU A 151 -1.16 -11.83 0.06
CA LEU A 151 -1.50 -10.54 0.67
C LEU A 151 -0.27 -9.78 1.18
N ASP A 152 0.74 -10.51 1.65
CA ASP A 152 2.02 -9.93 2.04
C ASP A 152 2.78 -9.39 0.83
N GLU A 153 2.81 -10.11 -0.29
CA GLU A 153 3.43 -9.61 -1.51
C GLU A 153 2.67 -8.39 -2.07
N ARG A 154 1.32 -8.40 -2.03
CA ARG A 154 0.51 -7.23 -2.37
C ARG A 154 0.87 -6.03 -1.50
N SER A 155 1.05 -6.25 -0.19
CA SER A 155 1.45 -5.20 0.74
C SER A 155 2.80 -4.58 0.37
N LYS A 156 3.79 -5.40 0.02
CA LYS A 156 5.12 -4.95 -0.39
C LYS A 156 5.09 -4.20 -1.72
N GLU A 157 4.43 -4.77 -2.71
CA GLU A 157 4.43 -4.28 -4.07
C GLU A 157 3.59 -3.00 -4.23
N LEU A 158 2.39 -2.96 -3.61
CA LEU A 158 1.40 -1.91 -3.77
C LEU A 158 1.37 -0.89 -2.63
N VAL A 159 2.44 -0.85 -1.81
CA VAL A 159 2.54 0.12 -0.71
C VAL A 159 2.36 1.56 -1.21
N GLY A 160 1.55 2.33 -0.50
CA GLY A 160 1.26 3.74 -0.83
C GLY A 160 0.28 3.93 -2.01
N GLU A 161 -0.28 2.85 -2.57
CA GLU A 161 -1.23 2.90 -3.70
C GLU A 161 -2.71 2.69 -3.27
N GLY A 162 -2.99 2.69 -1.96
CA GLY A 162 -4.37 2.67 -1.44
C GLY A 162 -5.00 1.28 -1.30
N HIS A 163 -4.31 0.20 -1.64
CA HIS A 163 -4.90 -1.15 -1.70
C HIS A 163 -5.01 -1.85 -0.35
N ARG A 164 -4.05 -1.67 0.57
CA ARG A 164 -3.91 -2.52 1.78
C ARG A 164 -5.14 -2.56 2.65
N PHE A 165 -5.80 -1.43 2.87
CA PHE A 165 -7.01 -1.35 3.68
C PHE A 165 -8.11 -2.28 3.13
N PHE A 166 -8.40 -2.16 1.84
CA PHE A 166 -9.42 -2.98 1.17
C PHE A 166 -9.01 -4.46 1.10
N ASP A 167 -7.73 -4.75 0.89
CA ASP A 167 -7.22 -6.13 0.88
C ASP A 167 -7.45 -6.83 2.22
N LEU A 168 -7.24 -6.13 3.34
CA LEU A 168 -7.49 -6.67 4.67
C LEU A 168 -8.99 -6.87 4.91
N LEU A 169 -9.83 -5.87 4.66
CA LEU A 169 -11.26 -5.95 4.90
C LEU A 169 -11.93 -7.08 4.12
N ARG A 170 -11.69 -7.15 2.80
CA ARG A 170 -12.33 -8.17 1.93
C ARG A 170 -11.86 -9.59 2.20
N ASN A 171 -10.75 -9.77 2.93
CA ASN A 171 -10.24 -11.07 3.34
C ASN A 171 -10.42 -11.35 4.85
N GLY A 172 -11.22 -10.55 5.57
CA GLY A 172 -11.51 -10.75 6.99
C GLY A 172 -10.27 -10.68 7.89
N LYS A 173 -9.33 -9.79 7.56
CA LYS A 173 -8.05 -9.66 8.29
C LYS A 173 -8.01 -8.43 9.17
N THR A 174 -7.46 -8.58 10.36
CA THR A 174 -7.23 -7.49 11.31
C THR A 174 -6.21 -6.48 10.75
N ILE A 175 -6.51 -5.20 10.91
CA ILE A 175 -5.60 -4.10 10.58
C ILE A 175 -4.64 -3.92 11.75
N ILE A 176 -3.36 -4.18 11.55
CA ILE A 176 -2.33 -4.09 12.60
C ILE A 176 -1.46 -2.86 12.33
N ARG A 177 -1.47 -1.93 13.29
CA ARG A 177 -0.68 -0.68 13.27
C ARG A 177 0.30 -0.60 14.43
N LYS A 178 0.49 -1.67 15.17
CA LYS A 178 1.31 -1.78 16.37
C LYS A 178 2.76 -1.35 16.12
N GLY A 179 3.31 -0.63 17.08
CA GLY A 179 4.67 -0.11 17.04
C GLY A 179 4.82 1.21 16.27
N GLY A 180 6.00 1.84 16.37
CA GLY A 180 6.28 3.14 15.74
C GLY A 180 5.56 4.31 16.42
N TYR A 181 5.20 5.31 15.64
CA TYR A 181 4.45 6.48 16.09
C TYR A 181 3.02 6.46 15.59
N HIS A 182 2.07 6.58 16.51
CA HIS A 182 0.66 6.78 16.24
C HIS A 182 0.10 7.89 17.11
N LEU A 183 -0.97 8.51 16.67
CA LEU A 183 -1.76 9.41 17.52
C LEU A 183 -2.33 8.60 18.70
N PRO A 184 -2.39 9.18 19.93
CA PRO A 184 -2.88 8.47 21.11
C PRO A 184 -4.31 7.93 20.99
N SER A 185 -5.11 8.51 20.10
CA SER A 185 -6.52 8.11 19.87
C SER A 185 -6.68 6.99 18.83
N VAL A 186 -5.58 6.46 18.29
CA VAL A 186 -5.63 5.44 17.25
C VAL A 186 -5.40 4.07 17.86
N ASP A 187 -6.35 3.16 17.66
CA ASP A 187 -6.22 1.76 18.10
C ASP A 187 -5.07 1.09 17.32
N GLU A 188 -4.22 0.34 18.02
CA GLU A 188 -3.09 -0.37 17.42
C GLU A 188 -3.54 -1.57 16.57
N GLU A 189 -4.66 -2.16 16.90
CA GLU A 189 -5.30 -3.27 16.18
C GLU A 189 -6.77 -2.97 15.97
N VAL A 190 -7.28 -3.20 14.77
CA VAL A 190 -8.68 -2.98 14.41
C VAL A 190 -9.17 -4.19 13.62
N ASP A 191 -10.22 -4.83 14.09
CA ASP A 191 -10.83 -5.93 13.38
C ASP A 191 -11.52 -5.45 12.09
N TRP A 192 -11.56 -6.31 11.10
CA TRP A 192 -12.08 -5.99 9.77
C TRP A 192 -13.57 -5.61 9.79
N ASP A 193 -14.35 -6.12 10.76
CA ASP A 193 -15.78 -5.86 10.93
C ASP A 193 -16.06 -4.69 11.87
N PHE A 194 -15.02 -3.98 12.33
CA PHE A 194 -15.22 -2.78 13.14
C PHE A 194 -16.03 -1.74 12.34
N TYR A 195 -17.11 -1.24 12.92
CA TYR A 195 -18.08 -0.41 12.22
C TYR A 195 -17.47 0.83 11.50
N LYS A 196 -16.38 1.41 12.04
CA LYS A 196 -15.67 2.54 11.41
C LYS A 196 -14.87 2.18 10.16
N CYS A 197 -14.79 0.90 9.81
CA CYS A 197 -14.24 0.49 8.52
C CYS A 197 -15.16 0.85 7.35
N VAL A 198 -16.44 1.14 7.63
CA VAL A 198 -17.40 1.73 6.69
C VAL A 198 -17.66 3.17 7.13
N LEU A 199 -17.63 4.12 6.21
CA LEU A 199 -17.88 5.52 6.54
C LEU A 199 -19.38 5.74 6.85
N PRO A 200 -19.73 6.72 7.73
CA PRO A 200 -21.12 7.09 7.95
C PRO A 200 -21.71 7.72 6.67
N ILE A 201 -23.00 7.54 6.50
CA ILE A 201 -23.73 8.31 5.48
C ILE A 201 -23.78 9.77 5.95
N PRO A 202 -23.42 10.74 5.10
CA PRO A 202 -23.44 12.16 5.46
C PRO A 202 -24.84 12.60 5.92
N GLU A 203 -24.86 13.46 6.94
CA GLU A 203 -26.10 13.93 7.58
C GLU A 203 -27.07 14.57 6.58
N ASP A 204 -26.55 15.36 5.65
CA ASP A 204 -27.34 16.04 4.61
C ASP A 204 -28.15 15.05 3.73
N GLN A 205 -27.73 13.79 3.61
CA GLN A 205 -28.44 12.81 2.79
C GLN A 205 -29.79 12.43 3.42
N PHE A 206 -29.92 12.47 4.74
CA PHE A 206 -31.17 12.18 5.44
C PHE A 206 -32.22 13.28 5.25
N ILE A 207 -31.80 14.50 4.93
CA ILE A 207 -32.73 15.61 4.58
C ILE A 207 -33.46 15.29 3.30
N PHE A 208 -32.77 14.71 2.31
CA PHE A 208 -33.34 14.37 1.01
C PHE A 208 -34.01 12.98 0.98
N SER A 209 -33.63 12.10 1.90
CA SER A 209 -34.15 10.72 1.98
C SER A 209 -34.37 10.33 3.45
N PRO A 210 -35.46 10.79 4.09
CA PRO A 210 -35.71 10.57 5.52
C PRO A 210 -35.87 9.08 5.91
N GLU A 211 -36.23 8.24 4.94
CA GLU A 211 -36.37 6.78 5.12
C GLU A 211 -35.02 6.03 5.11
N MET A 212 -33.92 6.73 4.80
CA MET A 212 -32.59 6.13 4.75
C MET A 212 -32.14 5.72 6.16
N GLU A 213 -31.55 4.53 6.26
CA GLU A 213 -30.97 4.07 7.51
C GLU A 213 -29.45 4.29 7.52
N GLN A 214 -28.94 4.76 8.65
CA GLN A 214 -27.51 4.95 8.88
C GLN A 214 -26.79 3.60 8.95
N ASN A 215 -25.53 3.58 8.54
CA ASN A 215 -24.67 2.40 8.69
C ASN A 215 -24.60 1.99 10.18
N PRO A 216 -24.57 0.67 10.46
CA PRO A 216 -24.52 0.16 11.83
C PRO A 216 -23.39 0.78 12.66
N GLY A 217 -23.67 1.09 13.92
CA GLY A 217 -22.69 1.64 14.86
C GLY A 217 -22.57 3.17 14.87
N TYR A 218 -23.16 3.86 13.89
CA TYR A 218 -23.24 5.32 13.86
C TYR A 218 -24.59 5.82 14.40
N PRO A 219 -24.60 6.98 15.10
CA PRO A 219 -25.87 7.57 15.53
C PRO A 219 -26.72 7.96 14.31
N LYS A 220 -28.04 7.83 14.45
CA LYS A 220 -28.96 8.53 13.56
C LYS A 220 -28.86 10.01 13.90
N SER A 221 -28.59 10.84 12.93
CA SER A 221 -28.62 12.30 13.03
C SER A 221 -30.06 12.80 13.17
#